data_007d442efc404fa0c2c7ec0227e26023
#
_entry.id   007d442efc404fa0c2c7ec0227e26023
#
_cell.length_a   1.000
_cell.length_b   1.000
_cell.length_c   1.000
_cell.angle_alpha   90.00
_cell.angle_beta   90.00
_cell.angle_gamma   90.00
#
_symmetry.space_group_name_H-M   'P 1'
#
loop_
_entity.id
_entity.type
_entity.pdbx_description
1 polymer ?
#
loop_
_entity_poly.entity_id
_entity_poly.type
_entity_poly.pdbx_seq_one_letter_code
_entity_poly.pdbx_strand_id
1 'polypeptide(L)'
;ESGIHVDTIYFDEAHNSVQRNFFPATEYFSNNAHRCYFFTATPKHSKTVYKAGMNDTEVYGRVICQIPAPTLVRAGYILPPKVEVYKSRILKKDELVADRDCEQMIGAIDNIRKDKVLICAKSTKQIVGLISRTKFVDELAWRGYSWMMITSKTGAIIDGEKVTREEFFDVLNAWGKDVTKRFVVLH
;
A
#
# COMPACT_ATOMS: atom_id res chain seq x y z
N GLU A 1 2.11 34.44 -10.89
CA GLU A 1 0.88 34.60 -10.06
C GLU A 1 -0.29 34.19 -10.91
N SER A 2 -0.91 33.02 -10.64
CA SER A 2 -1.94 32.41 -11.50
C SER A 2 -3.31 33.08 -11.41
N GLY A 3 -3.52 34.04 -10.51
CA GLY A 3 -4.82 34.70 -10.28
C GLY A 3 -5.95 33.73 -9.84
N ILE A 4 -5.64 32.48 -9.57
CA ILE A 4 -6.63 31.49 -9.10
C ILE A 4 -6.86 31.72 -7.62
N HIS A 5 -8.08 32.11 -7.27
CA HIS A 5 -8.52 32.22 -5.88
C HIS A 5 -9.25 30.97 -5.48
N VAL A 6 -8.78 30.28 -4.43
CA VAL A 6 -9.38 29.05 -3.92
C VAL A 6 -9.98 29.33 -2.55
N ASP A 7 -11.27 29.09 -2.40
CA ASP A 7 -11.96 29.29 -1.12
C ASP A 7 -11.66 28.14 -0.15
N THR A 8 -11.85 26.90 -0.58
CA THR A 8 -11.71 25.73 0.29
C THR A 8 -10.88 24.65 -0.39
N ILE A 9 -9.94 24.06 0.35
CA ILE A 9 -9.07 22.98 -0.11
C ILE A 9 -9.17 21.80 0.84
N TYR A 10 -9.24 20.60 0.25
CA TYR A 10 -9.16 19.33 0.94
C TYR A 10 -7.89 18.60 0.54
N PHE A 11 -7.01 18.35 1.50
CA PHE A 11 -5.80 17.53 1.32
C PHE A 11 -6.09 16.13 1.79
N ASP A 12 -6.31 15.19 0.87
CA ASP A 12 -6.40 13.78 1.17
C ASP A 12 -4.99 13.17 1.26
N GLU A 13 -4.84 12.11 2.07
CA GLU A 13 -3.52 11.51 2.39
C GLU A 13 -2.49 12.58 2.81
N ALA A 14 -2.94 13.52 3.64
CA ALA A 14 -2.19 14.72 3.99
C ALA A 14 -0.83 14.46 4.64
N HIS A 15 -0.55 13.24 5.11
CA HIS A 15 0.78 12.84 5.55
C HIS A 15 1.85 12.93 4.45
N ASN A 16 1.45 13.04 3.17
CA ASN A 16 2.37 13.27 2.05
C ASN A 16 2.74 14.74 1.89
N SER A 17 1.93 15.66 2.39
CA SER A 17 2.13 17.10 2.27
C SER A 17 3.38 17.61 3.00
N VAL A 18 3.90 16.88 3.97
CA VAL A 18 5.17 17.21 4.65
C VAL A 18 6.43 16.88 3.83
N GLN A 19 6.27 16.23 2.66
CA GLN A 19 7.41 15.90 1.81
C GLN A 19 7.94 17.17 1.13
N ARG A 20 9.27 17.22 0.95
CA ARG A 20 9.99 18.39 0.43
C ARG A 20 9.36 19.00 -0.84
N ASN A 21 8.87 18.14 -1.74
CA ASN A 21 8.31 18.59 -3.01
C ASN A 21 6.86 19.10 -2.91
N PHE A 22 6.13 18.74 -1.86
CA PHE A 22 4.73 19.10 -1.66
C PHE A 22 4.54 20.20 -0.62
N PHE A 23 5.45 20.28 0.34
CA PHE A 23 5.32 21.21 1.47
C PHE A 23 5.19 22.68 1.06
N PRO A 24 5.99 23.21 0.10
CA PRO A 24 5.85 24.62 -0.30
C PRO A 24 4.45 24.96 -0.85
N ALA A 25 3.84 24.05 -1.61
CA ALA A 25 2.48 24.25 -2.10
C ALA A 25 1.46 24.17 -0.96
N THR A 26 1.66 23.24 -0.02
CA THR A 26 0.81 23.09 1.17
C THR A 26 0.82 24.35 2.02
N GLU A 27 1.99 24.86 2.34
CA GLU A 27 2.19 26.09 3.11
C GLU A 27 1.56 27.30 2.40
N TYR A 28 1.79 27.45 1.09
CA TYR A 28 1.19 28.52 0.29
C TYR A 28 -0.33 28.47 0.38
N PHE A 29 -0.95 27.34 0.13
CA PHE A 29 -2.41 27.24 0.14
C PHE A 29 -3.00 27.32 1.54
N SER A 30 -2.32 26.82 2.56
CA SER A 30 -2.75 26.98 3.95
C SER A 30 -2.83 28.46 4.36
N ASN A 31 -1.91 29.28 3.86
CA ASN A 31 -1.85 30.71 4.17
C ASN A 31 -2.76 31.58 3.28
N ASN A 32 -3.16 31.10 2.08
CA ASN A 32 -3.86 31.92 1.08
C ASN A 32 -5.28 31.44 0.78
N ALA A 33 -5.66 30.21 1.11
CA ALA A 33 -7.04 29.74 1.00
C ALA A 33 -7.85 30.19 2.23
N HIS A 34 -9.15 30.39 2.06
CA HIS A 34 -10.03 30.74 3.17
C HIS A 34 -10.17 29.57 4.16
N ARG A 35 -10.18 28.33 3.68
CA ARG A 35 -10.26 27.12 4.50
C ARG A 35 -9.39 26.00 3.92
N CYS A 36 -8.63 25.33 4.81
CA CYS A 36 -7.87 24.14 4.47
C CYS A 36 -8.22 22.99 5.43
N TYR A 37 -8.49 21.83 4.88
CA TYR A 37 -8.76 20.60 5.65
C TYR A 37 -7.77 19.51 5.26
N PHE A 38 -7.19 18.86 6.26
CA PHE A 38 -6.17 17.85 6.09
C PHE A 38 -6.69 16.52 6.63
N PHE A 39 -6.82 15.52 5.76
CA PHE A 39 -7.30 14.18 6.09
C PHE A 39 -6.16 13.17 6.01
N THR A 40 -5.96 12.39 7.05
CA THR A 40 -4.99 11.29 7.06
C THR A 40 -5.26 10.30 8.17
N ALA A 41 -5.00 9.02 7.92
CA ALA A 41 -4.99 8.00 8.95
C ALA A 41 -3.66 7.92 9.71
N THR A 42 -2.58 8.46 9.13
CA THR A 42 -1.19 8.32 9.64
C THR A 42 -0.47 9.67 9.66
N PRO A 43 -0.82 10.59 10.56
CA PRO A 43 -0.19 11.91 10.61
C PRO A 43 1.32 11.78 10.84
N LYS A 44 2.10 12.51 10.06
CA LYS A 44 3.56 12.57 10.19
C LYS A 44 3.97 13.79 11.00
N HIS A 45 4.45 13.57 12.18
CA HIS A 45 4.99 14.61 13.06
C HIS A 45 6.51 14.75 12.90
N SER A 46 7.01 15.97 12.99
CA SER A 46 8.45 16.24 13.07
C SER A 46 8.86 16.56 14.50
N LYS A 47 10.03 16.04 14.90
CA LYS A 47 10.68 16.38 16.17
C LYS A 47 11.75 17.45 16.01
N THR A 48 12.02 17.89 14.80
CA THR A 48 13.08 18.84 14.47
C THR A 48 12.51 20.08 13.81
N VAL A 49 13.02 21.25 14.18
CA VAL A 49 12.57 22.56 13.67
C VAL A 49 12.78 22.71 12.15
N TYR A 50 13.77 22.00 11.61
CA TYR A 50 14.13 22.12 10.17
C TYR A 50 13.37 21.16 9.25
N LYS A 51 12.46 20.36 9.78
CA LYS A 51 11.71 19.40 8.98
C LYS A 51 10.22 19.60 9.18
N ALA A 52 9.50 19.79 8.08
CA ALA A 52 8.05 19.92 8.09
C ALA A 52 7.39 18.71 8.78
N GLY A 53 6.36 18.99 9.56
CA GLY A 53 5.57 17.97 10.25
C GLY A 53 4.15 18.46 10.47
N MET A 54 3.18 17.55 10.49
CA MET A 54 1.76 17.89 10.69
C MET A 54 1.44 18.38 12.14
N ASN A 55 2.44 18.40 13.00
CA ASN A 55 2.37 19.08 14.32
C ASN A 55 2.67 20.58 14.25
N ASP A 56 2.96 21.12 13.07
CA ASP A 56 3.05 22.54 12.84
C ASP A 56 1.63 23.12 12.72
N THR A 57 1.17 23.76 13.79
CA THR A 57 -0.19 24.29 13.88
C THR A 57 -0.42 25.57 13.05
N GLU A 58 0.63 26.26 12.61
CA GLU A 58 0.52 27.40 11.74
C GLU A 58 0.12 26.99 10.33
N VAL A 59 0.64 25.84 9.85
CA VAL A 59 0.31 25.29 8.54
C VAL A 59 -0.90 24.35 8.59
N TYR A 60 -0.96 23.44 9.56
CA TYR A 60 -1.97 22.36 9.59
C TYR A 60 -3.17 22.65 10.51
N GLY A 61 -3.08 23.70 11.30
CA GLY A 61 -4.12 24.00 12.28
C GLY A 61 -4.20 22.98 13.42
N ARG A 62 -5.30 23.00 14.14
CA ARG A 62 -5.57 22.04 15.22
C ARG A 62 -6.29 20.79 14.70
N VAL A 63 -6.08 19.67 15.37
CA VAL A 63 -6.86 18.44 15.12
C VAL A 63 -8.32 18.70 15.51
N ILE A 64 -9.23 18.60 14.56
CA ILE A 64 -10.67 18.82 14.77
C ILE A 64 -11.44 17.54 14.99
N CYS A 65 -10.95 16.40 14.48
CA CYS A 65 -11.55 15.10 14.66
C CYS A 65 -10.46 14.01 14.63
N GLN A 66 -10.55 13.06 15.54
CA GLN A 66 -9.70 11.88 15.56
C GLN A 66 -10.52 10.67 16.02
N ILE A 67 -10.58 9.63 15.19
CA ILE A 67 -11.26 8.38 15.53
C ILE A 67 -10.21 7.26 15.59
N PRO A 68 -9.80 6.82 16.80
CA PRO A 68 -8.82 5.75 16.95
C PRO A 68 -9.32 4.41 16.40
N ALA A 69 -8.42 3.65 15.72
CA ALA A 69 -8.76 2.33 15.20
C ALA A 69 -9.38 1.37 16.25
N PRO A 70 -8.91 1.32 17.52
CA PRO A 70 -9.57 0.50 18.55
C PRO A 70 -11.04 0.85 18.80
N THR A 71 -11.42 2.11 18.60
CA THR A 71 -12.83 2.54 18.73
C THR A 71 -13.67 1.97 17.57
N LEU A 72 -13.14 2.00 16.35
CA LEU A 72 -13.80 1.43 15.17
C LEU A 72 -13.93 -0.10 15.27
N VAL A 73 -12.90 -0.77 15.79
CA VAL A 73 -12.92 -2.22 16.05
C VAL A 73 -14.02 -2.56 17.08
N ARG A 74 -14.08 -1.85 18.20
CA ARG A 74 -15.12 -2.08 19.23
C ARG A 74 -16.52 -1.83 18.71
N ALA A 75 -16.67 -0.85 17.83
CA ALA A 75 -17.95 -0.53 17.18
C ALA A 75 -18.32 -1.48 16.04
N GLY A 76 -17.44 -2.43 15.67
CA GLY A 76 -17.69 -3.40 14.60
C GLY A 76 -17.55 -2.85 13.17
N TYR A 77 -17.03 -1.62 13.00
CA TYR A 77 -16.84 -1.04 11.67
C TYR A 77 -15.62 -1.62 10.94
N ILE A 78 -14.60 -2.03 11.67
CA ILE A 78 -13.42 -2.69 11.11
C ILE A 78 -13.05 -3.92 11.95
N LEU A 79 -12.43 -4.90 11.30
CA LEU A 79 -11.92 -6.09 12.00
C LEU A 79 -10.60 -5.76 12.70
N PRO A 80 -10.30 -6.41 13.85
CA PRO A 80 -9.00 -6.26 14.49
C PRO A 80 -7.91 -6.83 13.59
N PRO A 81 -6.86 -6.05 13.25
CA PRO A 81 -5.75 -6.57 12.47
C PRO A 81 -4.93 -7.54 13.31
N LYS A 82 -4.57 -8.69 12.72
CA LYS A 82 -3.55 -9.57 13.25
C LYS A 82 -2.23 -9.24 12.55
N VAL A 83 -1.27 -8.71 13.27
CA VAL A 83 0.04 -8.33 12.72
C VAL A 83 1.09 -9.34 13.13
N GLU A 84 1.78 -9.90 12.14
CA GLU A 84 2.95 -10.75 12.34
C GLU A 84 4.15 -10.10 11.62
N VAL A 85 5.27 -10.02 12.30
CA VAL A 85 6.49 -9.39 11.77
C VAL A 85 7.53 -10.46 11.53
N TYR A 86 7.94 -10.61 10.26
CA TYR A 86 9.00 -11.51 9.86
C TYR A 86 10.28 -10.71 9.60
N LYS A 87 11.37 -11.08 10.26
CA LYS A 87 12.68 -10.50 9.96
C LYS A 87 13.23 -11.09 8.67
N SER A 88 13.65 -10.22 7.75
CA SER A 88 14.35 -10.68 6.55
C SER A 88 15.72 -11.24 6.95
N ARG A 89 16.00 -12.48 6.53
CA ARG A 89 17.31 -13.08 6.75
C ARG A 89 18.38 -12.46 5.87
N ILE A 90 19.61 -12.55 6.30
CA ILE A 90 20.77 -12.12 5.52
C ILE A 90 20.89 -13.03 4.27
N LEU A 91 21.29 -12.45 3.14
CA LEU A 91 21.59 -13.20 1.91
C LEU A 91 22.72 -14.21 2.17
N LYS A 92 22.56 -15.44 1.69
CA LYS A 92 23.65 -16.42 1.63
C LYS A 92 24.65 -15.99 0.53
N LYS A 93 25.86 -16.54 0.60
CA LYS A 93 26.85 -16.30 -0.47
C LYS A 93 26.26 -16.79 -1.81
N ASP A 94 26.42 -15.97 -2.83
CA ASP A 94 25.95 -16.22 -4.20
C ASP A 94 24.41 -16.36 -4.38
N GLU A 95 23.62 -16.01 -3.36
CA GLU A 95 22.16 -16.02 -3.43
C GLU A 95 21.62 -14.70 -4.00
N LEU A 96 20.64 -14.80 -4.90
CA LEU A 96 19.93 -13.62 -5.40
C LEU A 96 18.87 -13.13 -4.38
N VAL A 97 18.65 -11.83 -4.34
CA VAL A 97 17.58 -11.23 -3.51
C VAL A 97 16.22 -11.85 -3.82
N ALA A 98 15.95 -12.14 -5.10
CA ALA A 98 14.69 -12.74 -5.53
C ALA A 98 14.48 -14.15 -4.94
N ASP A 99 15.53 -14.96 -4.82
CA ASP A 99 15.43 -16.32 -4.25
C ASP A 99 15.09 -16.27 -2.77
N ARG A 100 15.78 -15.40 -2.02
CA ARG A 100 15.47 -15.15 -0.61
C ARG A 100 14.04 -14.65 -0.43
N ASP A 101 13.62 -13.67 -1.24
CA ASP A 101 12.28 -13.09 -1.15
C ASP A 101 11.22 -14.14 -1.50
N CYS A 102 11.47 -15.02 -2.47
CA CYS A 102 10.61 -16.15 -2.80
C CYS A 102 10.45 -17.09 -1.61
N GLU A 103 11.56 -17.57 -1.03
CA GLU A 103 11.54 -18.47 0.14
C GLU A 103 10.76 -17.85 1.31
N GLN A 104 10.99 -16.57 1.60
CA GLN A 104 10.33 -15.91 2.72
C GLN A 104 8.84 -15.65 2.48
N MET A 105 8.45 -15.26 1.26
CA MET A 105 7.05 -15.02 0.92
C MET A 105 6.24 -16.33 0.91
N ILE A 106 6.80 -17.39 0.36
CA ILE A 106 6.16 -18.72 0.40
C ILE A 106 6.02 -19.19 1.85
N GLY A 107 7.07 -19.07 2.67
CA GLY A 107 7.00 -19.41 4.09
C GLY A 107 5.94 -18.59 4.85
N ALA A 108 5.77 -17.29 4.52
CA ALA A 108 4.73 -16.46 5.11
C ALA A 108 3.32 -16.92 4.68
N ILE A 109 3.13 -17.27 3.41
CA ILE A 109 1.85 -17.81 2.89
C ILE A 109 1.49 -19.11 3.63
N ASP A 110 2.46 -20.02 3.80
CA ASP A 110 2.26 -21.28 4.52
C ASP A 110 1.89 -21.07 6.00
N ASN A 111 2.45 -20.06 6.64
CA ASN A 111 2.14 -19.71 8.03
C ASN A 111 0.77 -19.04 8.18
N ILE A 112 0.41 -18.13 7.28
CA ILE A 112 -0.86 -17.40 7.33
C ILE A 112 -2.04 -18.32 7.02
N ARG A 113 -1.87 -19.30 6.13
CA ARG A 113 -2.89 -20.29 5.71
C ARG A 113 -4.22 -19.63 5.29
N LYS A 114 -4.16 -18.56 4.52
CA LYS A 114 -5.33 -17.87 3.99
C LYS A 114 -5.48 -18.11 2.50
N ASP A 115 -6.72 -18.24 2.05
CA ASP A 115 -7.03 -18.52 0.65
C ASP A 115 -6.88 -17.30 -0.26
N LYS A 116 -6.93 -16.10 0.30
CA LYS A 116 -6.82 -14.83 -0.43
C LYS A 116 -5.69 -14.01 0.18
N VAL A 117 -4.66 -13.76 -0.62
CA VAL A 117 -3.44 -13.09 -0.19
C VAL A 117 -3.14 -11.90 -1.09
N LEU A 118 -2.85 -10.75 -0.51
CA LEU A 118 -2.32 -9.59 -1.21
C LEU A 118 -0.86 -9.37 -0.80
N ILE A 119 0.03 -9.33 -1.78
CA ILE A 119 1.45 -9.02 -1.59
C ILE A 119 1.72 -7.63 -2.17
N CYS A 120 1.99 -6.66 -1.31
CA CYS A 120 2.43 -5.33 -1.70
C CYS A 120 3.96 -5.32 -1.77
N ALA A 121 4.50 -5.37 -2.98
CA ALA A 121 5.94 -5.36 -3.20
C ALA A 121 6.53 -3.94 -3.12
N LYS A 122 7.81 -3.86 -2.79
CA LYS A 122 8.53 -2.58 -2.75
C LYS A 122 8.62 -1.91 -4.12
N SER A 123 8.63 -2.69 -5.19
CA SER A 123 8.74 -2.20 -6.57
C SER A 123 8.29 -3.23 -7.59
N THR A 124 7.91 -2.76 -8.79
CA THR A 124 7.64 -3.63 -9.95
C THR A 124 8.82 -4.57 -10.26
N LYS A 125 10.08 -4.11 -10.08
CA LYS A 125 11.27 -4.94 -10.30
C LYS A 125 11.31 -6.16 -9.36
N GLN A 126 10.85 -6.02 -8.12
CA GLN A 126 10.78 -7.14 -7.17
C GLN A 126 9.75 -8.17 -7.64
N ILE A 127 8.55 -7.72 -8.05
CA ILE A 127 7.50 -8.62 -8.56
C ILE A 127 7.99 -9.38 -9.80
N VAL A 128 8.52 -8.66 -10.78
CA VAL A 128 9.06 -9.27 -12.00
C VAL A 128 10.18 -10.26 -11.67
N GLY A 129 11.07 -9.92 -10.72
CA GLY A 129 12.11 -10.83 -10.25
C GLY A 129 11.58 -12.11 -9.63
N LEU A 130 10.54 -12.03 -8.80
CA LEU A 130 9.87 -13.19 -8.21
C LEU A 130 9.28 -14.10 -9.29
N ILE A 131 8.51 -13.53 -10.23
CA ILE A 131 7.80 -14.31 -11.25
C ILE A 131 8.75 -14.92 -12.28
N SER A 132 9.74 -14.15 -12.77
CA SER A 132 10.56 -14.55 -13.93
C SER A 132 11.87 -15.24 -13.58
N ARG A 133 12.35 -15.17 -12.35
CA ARG A 133 13.68 -15.65 -11.96
C ARG A 133 13.66 -16.69 -10.84
N THR A 134 12.52 -16.95 -10.26
CA THR A 134 12.37 -17.90 -9.16
C THR A 134 11.27 -18.91 -9.44
N LYS A 135 11.13 -19.90 -8.57
CA LYS A 135 10.03 -20.89 -8.62
C LYS A 135 8.75 -20.40 -7.93
N PHE A 136 8.60 -19.10 -7.70
CA PHE A 136 7.49 -18.55 -6.92
C PHE A 136 6.12 -18.94 -7.48
N VAL A 137 5.93 -18.84 -8.78
CA VAL A 137 4.67 -19.20 -9.46
C VAL A 137 4.42 -20.70 -9.37
N ASP A 138 5.45 -21.53 -9.57
CA ASP A 138 5.33 -22.99 -9.45
C ASP A 138 4.98 -23.40 -8.01
N GLU A 139 5.59 -22.75 -7.03
CA GLU A 139 5.30 -22.97 -5.61
C GLU A 139 3.86 -22.55 -5.23
N LEU A 140 3.33 -21.51 -5.82
CA LEU A 140 1.93 -21.12 -5.66
C LEU A 140 0.99 -22.15 -6.29
N ALA A 141 1.28 -22.58 -7.53
CA ALA A 141 0.49 -23.57 -8.25
C ALA A 141 0.45 -24.91 -7.50
N TRP A 142 1.60 -25.38 -6.97
CA TRP A 142 1.68 -26.61 -6.16
C TRP A 142 0.80 -26.54 -4.90
N ARG A 143 0.63 -25.34 -4.32
CA ARG A 143 -0.26 -25.10 -3.17
C ARG A 143 -1.71 -24.86 -3.57
N GLY A 144 -2.05 -24.92 -4.85
CA GLY A 144 -3.40 -24.69 -5.38
C GLY A 144 -3.82 -23.23 -5.41
N TYR A 145 -2.85 -22.29 -5.44
CA TYR A 145 -3.15 -20.87 -5.65
C TYR A 145 -3.05 -20.50 -7.13
N SER A 146 -4.05 -19.79 -7.62
CA SER A 146 -3.91 -18.93 -8.80
C SER A 146 -3.19 -17.64 -8.40
N TRP A 147 -2.64 -16.94 -9.38
CA TRP A 147 -1.99 -15.67 -9.09
C TRP A 147 -2.40 -14.59 -10.08
N MET A 148 -2.37 -13.37 -9.64
CA MET A 148 -2.62 -12.22 -10.48
C MET A 148 -1.69 -11.07 -10.10
N MET A 149 -1.31 -10.27 -11.09
CA MET A 149 -0.43 -9.12 -10.93
C MET A 149 -1.00 -7.92 -11.66
N ILE A 150 -0.91 -6.75 -11.03
CA ILE A 150 -1.20 -5.49 -11.69
C ILE A 150 -0.17 -4.44 -11.31
N THR A 151 0.45 -3.81 -12.29
CA THR A 151 1.36 -2.68 -12.10
C THR A 151 1.19 -1.64 -13.21
N SER A 152 1.60 -0.40 -12.94
CA SER A 152 1.55 0.68 -13.95
C SER A 152 2.46 0.43 -15.16
N LYS A 153 3.53 -0.38 -15.00
CA LYS A 153 4.54 -0.63 -16.03
C LYS A 153 4.28 -1.88 -16.87
N THR A 154 3.81 -2.95 -16.23
CA THR A 154 3.60 -4.25 -16.90
C THR A 154 2.15 -4.49 -17.30
N GLY A 155 1.22 -3.68 -16.79
CA GLY A 155 -0.21 -3.91 -16.96
C GLY A 155 -0.74 -4.97 -16.01
N ALA A 156 -1.81 -5.64 -16.41
CA ALA A 156 -2.49 -6.67 -15.65
C ALA A 156 -2.22 -8.07 -16.26
N ILE A 157 -1.95 -9.04 -15.38
CA ILE A 157 -1.66 -10.45 -15.74
C ILE A 157 -2.43 -11.36 -14.79
N ILE A 158 -3.02 -12.44 -15.30
CA ILE A 158 -3.69 -13.47 -14.51
C ILE A 158 -3.14 -14.83 -14.95
N ASP A 159 -2.58 -15.61 -14.02
CA ASP A 159 -1.99 -16.94 -14.25
C ASP A 159 -1.07 -17.00 -15.49
N GLY A 160 -0.32 -15.91 -15.74
CA GLY A 160 0.63 -15.77 -16.85
C GLY A 160 0.07 -15.13 -18.11
N GLU A 161 -1.23 -14.97 -18.24
CA GLU A 161 -1.87 -14.33 -19.39
C GLU A 161 -2.10 -12.84 -19.18
N LYS A 162 -1.77 -12.05 -20.19
CA LYS A 162 -1.99 -10.60 -20.16
C LYS A 162 -3.47 -10.30 -20.45
N VAL A 163 -4.07 -9.53 -19.54
CA VAL A 163 -5.49 -9.14 -19.61
C VAL A 163 -5.64 -7.63 -19.59
N THR A 164 -6.84 -7.15 -19.92
CA THR A 164 -7.19 -5.73 -19.75
C THR A 164 -7.33 -5.41 -18.25
N ARG A 165 -7.27 -4.12 -17.92
CA ARG A 165 -7.48 -3.66 -16.54
C ARG A 165 -8.91 -3.97 -16.06
N GLU A 166 -9.88 -3.87 -16.93
CA GLU A 166 -11.29 -4.15 -16.66
C GLU A 166 -11.49 -5.64 -16.32
N GLU A 167 -11.03 -6.53 -17.22
CA GLU A 167 -11.05 -7.98 -16.98
C GLU A 167 -10.36 -8.38 -15.69
N PHE A 168 -9.23 -7.74 -15.36
CA PHE A 168 -8.52 -8.00 -14.11
C PHE A 168 -9.41 -7.75 -12.89
N PHE A 169 -10.11 -6.60 -12.84
CA PHE A 169 -10.98 -6.27 -11.72
C PHE A 169 -12.25 -7.12 -11.69
N ASP A 170 -12.78 -7.50 -12.84
CA ASP A 170 -13.93 -8.41 -12.91
C ASP A 170 -13.58 -9.80 -12.35
N VAL A 171 -12.43 -10.35 -12.75
CA VAL A 171 -11.93 -11.63 -12.22
C VAL A 171 -11.58 -11.50 -10.74
N LEU A 172 -10.93 -10.41 -10.30
CA LEU A 172 -10.63 -10.17 -8.89
C LEU A 172 -11.91 -10.14 -8.04
N ASN A 173 -12.96 -9.47 -8.52
CA ASN A 173 -14.25 -9.42 -7.84
C ASN A 173 -14.93 -10.80 -7.78
N ALA A 174 -14.90 -11.55 -8.88
CA ALA A 174 -15.44 -12.90 -8.93
C ALA A 174 -14.71 -13.83 -7.98
N TRP A 175 -13.38 -13.89 -8.04
CA TRP A 175 -12.54 -14.70 -7.14
C TRP A 175 -12.65 -14.23 -5.68
N GLY A 176 -12.81 -12.93 -5.47
CA GLY A 176 -13.00 -12.36 -4.13
C GLY A 176 -14.26 -12.87 -3.43
N LYS A 177 -15.34 -13.10 -4.18
CA LYS A 177 -16.62 -13.61 -3.68
C LYS A 177 -16.66 -15.13 -3.57
N ASP A 178 -15.88 -15.85 -4.38
CA ASP A 178 -15.81 -17.30 -4.36
C ASP A 178 -15.03 -17.77 -3.11
N VAL A 179 -15.71 -18.44 -2.20
CA VAL A 179 -15.14 -18.94 -0.95
C VAL A 179 -14.21 -20.13 -1.15
N THR A 180 -14.25 -20.78 -2.31
CA THR A 180 -13.41 -21.93 -2.64
C THR A 180 -12.14 -21.56 -3.39
N LYS A 181 -12.11 -20.37 -3.97
CA LYS A 181 -10.97 -19.90 -4.78
C LYS A 181 -9.83 -19.42 -3.90
N ARG A 182 -8.65 -19.99 -4.17
CA ARG A 182 -7.38 -19.60 -3.55
C ARG A 182 -6.56 -18.78 -4.55
N PHE A 183 -6.14 -17.58 -4.17
CA PHE A 183 -5.33 -16.76 -5.06
C PHE A 183 -4.44 -15.76 -4.34
N VAL A 184 -3.38 -15.34 -5.03
CA VAL A 184 -2.43 -14.33 -4.60
C VAL A 184 -2.46 -13.16 -5.58
N VAL A 185 -2.61 -11.95 -5.06
CA VAL A 185 -2.48 -10.70 -5.84
C VAL A 185 -1.12 -10.08 -5.55
N LEU A 186 -0.37 -9.73 -6.60
CA LEU A 186 0.92 -9.03 -6.54
C LEU A 186 0.73 -7.59 -7.03
N HIS A 187 1.09 -6.62 -6.17
CA HIS A 187 0.94 -5.18 -6.47
C HIS A 187 2.15 -4.38 -6.01
#